data_181337c978224c6b1d0f6324f4430910
#
_entry.id   181337c978224c6b1d0f6324f4430910
#
_cell.length_a   1.000
_cell.length_b   1.000
_cell.length_c   1.000
_cell.angle_alpha   90.00
_cell.angle_beta   90.00
_cell.angle_gamma   90.00
#
_symmetry.space_group_name_H-M   'P 1'
#
loop_
_entity.id
_entity.type
_entity.pdbx_description
1 polymer ?
#
loop_
_entity_poly.entity_id
_entity_poly.type
_entity_poly.pdbx_seq_one_letter_code
_entity_poly.pdbx_strand_id
1 'polypeptide(L)'
;MSKRRVVVTGLGMLSPVGNTVESTWNALLAGQSGISLIDHFDTTAYATKFAGLVKNFNSEDFISRKDARKMDLFIQYGIAAGMQAMQDAGLEITEANASRIGAAIGSGIGGLGLIEENHSSLVNGGPRKISPFFVPSTIVNMIAGHLTIMYGMRGPSISIATACTSACTISAMRRVSLPTMMPT
;
A
#
# COMPACT_ATOMS: atom_id res chain seq x y z
N MET A 1 -6.99 -13.45 -32.98
CA MET A 1 -6.03 -12.62 -32.20
C MET A 1 -5.60 -13.42 -30.97
N SER A 2 -4.30 -13.70 -30.78
CA SER A 2 -3.83 -14.37 -29.57
C SER A 2 -3.98 -13.41 -28.40
N LYS A 3 -4.62 -13.84 -27.29
CA LYS A 3 -4.74 -13.04 -26.09
C LYS A 3 -3.34 -12.85 -25.51
N ARG A 4 -2.97 -11.59 -25.13
CA ARG A 4 -1.71 -11.33 -24.43
C ARG A 4 -1.68 -12.13 -23.12
N ARG A 5 -0.56 -12.74 -22.84
CA ARG A 5 -0.32 -13.43 -21.56
C ARG A 5 0.19 -12.42 -20.55
N VAL A 6 -0.42 -12.41 -19.38
CA VAL A 6 0.02 -11.60 -18.21
C VAL A 6 0.63 -12.56 -17.19
N VAL A 7 1.81 -12.26 -16.72
CA VAL A 7 2.54 -13.04 -15.72
C VAL A 7 2.89 -12.19 -14.52
N VAL A 8 3.05 -12.83 -13.37
CA VAL A 8 3.59 -12.22 -12.15
C VAL A 8 5.09 -12.42 -12.17
N THR A 9 5.87 -11.36 -12.05
CA THR A 9 7.34 -11.39 -12.12
C THR A 9 7.99 -11.08 -10.78
N GLY A 10 7.24 -10.54 -9.81
CA GLY A 10 7.75 -10.27 -8.48
C GLY A 10 6.62 -10.11 -7.48
N LEU A 11 6.92 -10.43 -6.25
CA LEU A 11 6.00 -10.40 -5.12
C LEU A 11 6.59 -9.54 -3.99
N GLY A 12 5.72 -8.83 -3.29
CA GLY A 12 6.04 -8.16 -2.03
C GLY A 12 4.87 -8.29 -1.08
N MET A 13 5.16 -8.46 0.21
CA MET A 13 4.14 -8.79 1.18
C MET A 13 4.45 -8.22 2.56
N LEU A 14 3.39 -7.69 3.18
CA LEU A 14 3.31 -7.40 4.61
C LEU A 14 2.04 -8.05 5.12
N SER A 15 2.14 -8.80 6.19
CA SER A 15 1.01 -9.53 6.78
C SER A 15 1.13 -9.61 8.30
N PRO A 16 0.06 -9.99 9.00
CA PRO A 16 0.12 -10.20 10.45
C PRO A 16 1.07 -11.32 10.90
N VAL A 17 1.56 -12.14 9.97
CA VAL A 17 2.46 -13.27 10.28
C VAL A 17 3.86 -13.11 9.68
N GLY A 18 4.12 -12.03 8.90
CA GLY A 18 5.45 -11.77 8.36
C GLY A 18 5.51 -10.51 7.52
N ASN A 19 6.69 -9.90 7.44
CA ASN A 19 6.94 -8.65 6.71
C ASN A 19 7.66 -8.87 5.37
N THR A 20 7.78 -10.13 4.94
CA THR A 20 8.28 -10.54 3.63
C THR A 20 7.43 -11.70 3.09
N VAL A 21 7.54 -12.00 1.80
CA VAL A 21 6.89 -13.18 1.20
C VAL A 21 7.35 -14.45 1.89
N GLU A 22 8.66 -14.62 2.07
CA GLU A 22 9.25 -15.81 2.69
C GLU A 22 8.79 -16.01 4.13
N SER A 23 8.89 -14.98 4.98
CA SER A 23 8.47 -15.07 6.38
C SER A 23 6.98 -15.35 6.52
N THR A 24 6.15 -14.72 5.68
CA THR A 24 4.70 -14.97 5.66
C THR A 24 4.39 -16.39 5.23
N TRP A 25 5.03 -16.88 4.16
CA TRP A 25 4.81 -18.22 3.65
C TRP A 25 5.20 -19.30 4.67
N ASN A 26 6.37 -19.16 5.28
CA ASN A 26 6.83 -20.09 6.32
C ASN A 26 5.91 -20.12 7.53
N ALA A 27 5.41 -18.97 7.97
CA ALA A 27 4.45 -18.88 9.07
C ALA A 27 3.10 -19.54 8.71
N LEU A 28 2.62 -19.39 7.48
CA LEU A 28 1.41 -20.05 6.99
C LEU A 28 1.58 -21.59 6.95
N LEU A 29 2.71 -22.08 6.45
CA LEU A 29 3.03 -23.51 6.42
C LEU A 29 3.12 -24.11 7.84
N ALA A 30 3.60 -23.33 8.80
CA ALA A 30 3.67 -23.71 10.20
C ALA A 30 2.32 -23.58 10.96
N GLY A 31 1.25 -23.13 10.28
CA GLY A 31 -0.06 -22.93 10.89
C GLY A 31 -0.11 -21.81 11.94
N GLN A 32 0.81 -20.83 11.85
CA GLN A 32 0.87 -19.73 12.81
C GLN A 32 -0.30 -18.76 12.62
N SER A 33 -0.93 -18.36 13.73
CA SER A 33 -1.96 -17.32 13.73
C SER A 33 -1.33 -15.95 13.77
N GLY A 34 -1.81 -15.04 12.89
CA GLY A 34 -1.47 -13.63 12.94
C GLY A 34 -2.36 -12.80 13.85
N ILE A 35 -3.40 -13.40 14.43
CA ILE A 35 -4.34 -12.71 15.31
C ILE A 35 -3.70 -12.50 16.69
N SER A 36 -3.80 -11.27 17.22
CA SER A 36 -3.33 -10.90 18.56
C SER A 36 -4.26 -9.87 19.19
N LEU A 37 -4.10 -9.64 20.48
CA LEU A 37 -4.80 -8.54 21.15
C LEU A 37 -4.36 -7.21 20.53
N ILE A 38 -5.30 -6.28 20.45
CA ILE A 38 -5.04 -4.91 20.02
C ILE A 38 -4.37 -4.18 21.21
N ASP A 39 -3.21 -3.61 20.96
CA ASP A 39 -2.35 -2.97 21.97
C ASP A 39 -2.02 -1.48 21.68
N HIS A 40 -2.38 -0.99 20.51
CA HIS A 40 -2.05 0.37 20.07
C HIS A 40 -3.14 1.42 20.41
N PHE A 41 -4.29 1.00 20.94
CA PHE A 41 -5.32 1.86 21.52
C PHE A 41 -6.13 1.12 22.60
N ASP A 42 -6.85 1.86 23.44
CA ASP A 42 -7.72 1.30 24.46
C ASP A 42 -8.98 0.66 23.85
N THR A 43 -9.09 -0.65 24.00
CA THR A 43 -10.21 -1.45 23.48
C THR A 43 -11.31 -1.71 24.51
N THR A 44 -11.25 -1.10 25.71
CA THR A 44 -12.17 -1.42 26.83
C THR A 44 -13.63 -1.24 26.43
N ALA A 45 -13.95 -0.18 25.68
CA ALA A 45 -15.30 0.14 25.22
C ALA A 45 -15.76 -0.68 24.00
N TYR A 46 -14.89 -1.46 23.37
CA TYR A 46 -15.20 -2.19 22.14
C TYR A 46 -15.55 -3.65 22.41
N ALA A 47 -16.45 -4.22 21.63
CA ALA A 47 -16.80 -5.65 21.71
C ALA A 47 -15.64 -6.55 21.24
N THR A 48 -14.94 -6.14 20.19
CA THR A 48 -13.78 -6.86 19.64
C THR A 48 -12.48 -6.30 20.22
N LYS A 49 -11.61 -7.18 20.69
CA LYS A 49 -10.36 -6.85 21.37
C LYS A 49 -9.12 -7.42 20.67
N PHE A 50 -9.28 -8.05 19.52
CA PHE A 50 -8.21 -8.69 18.77
C PHE A 50 -8.33 -8.39 17.28
N ALA A 51 -7.18 -8.37 16.60
CA ALA A 51 -7.08 -8.13 15.17
C ALA A 51 -5.83 -8.80 14.57
N GLY A 52 -5.77 -8.86 13.25
CA GLY A 52 -4.56 -9.23 12.52
C GLY A 52 -3.70 -7.97 12.31
N LEU A 53 -2.78 -7.72 13.22
CA LEU A 53 -1.87 -6.57 13.17
C LEU A 53 -0.56 -6.92 12.48
N VAL A 54 -0.04 -6.02 11.63
CA VAL A 54 1.34 -6.09 11.14
C VAL A 54 2.27 -5.80 12.30
N LYS A 55 3.19 -6.72 12.58
CA LYS A 55 4.10 -6.66 13.73
C LYS A 55 5.51 -6.35 13.29
N ASN A 56 6.28 -5.66 14.13
CA ASN A 56 7.71 -5.38 13.91
C ASN A 56 8.01 -4.69 12.56
N PHE A 57 7.07 -3.89 12.05
CA PHE A 57 7.31 -3.10 10.86
C PHE A 57 8.10 -1.85 11.21
N ASN A 58 9.22 -1.66 10.53
CA ASN A 58 10.00 -0.44 10.60
C ASN A 58 9.97 0.26 9.24
N SER A 59 9.32 1.41 9.17
CA SER A 59 9.24 2.18 7.94
C SER A 59 10.58 2.72 7.46
N GLU A 60 11.55 2.91 8.37
CA GLU A 60 12.88 3.46 8.05
C GLU A 60 13.71 2.48 7.19
N ASP A 61 13.32 1.21 7.12
CA ASP A 61 13.95 0.22 6.22
C ASP A 61 13.60 0.50 4.73
N PHE A 62 12.56 1.30 4.47
CA PHE A 62 12.03 1.55 3.12
C PHE A 62 12.00 3.03 2.74
N ILE A 63 11.68 3.91 3.68
CA ILE A 63 11.47 5.34 3.44
C ILE A 63 12.14 6.16 4.56
N SER A 64 12.51 7.40 4.25
CA SER A 64 13.10 8.28 5.26
C SER A 64 12.09 8.56 6.38
N ARG A 65 12.58 8.69 7.62
CA ARG A 65 11.77 9.08 8.78
C ARG A 65 10.99 10.40 8.55
N LYS A 66 11.59 11.32 7.79
CA LYS A 66 10.97 12.61 7.45
C LYS A 66 9.75 12.40 6.54
N ASP A 67 9.83 11.48 5.60
CA ASP A 67 8.73 11.21 4.66
C ASP A 67 7.67 10.31 5.29
N ALA A 68 8.06 9.33 6.09
CA ALA A 68 7.13 8.49 6.85
C ALA A 68 6.15 9.31 7.71
N ARG A 69 6.61 10.41 8.32
CA ARG A 69 5.77 11.32 9.12
C ARG A 69 4.69 12.07 8.32
N LYS A 70 4.79 12.07 6.99
CA LYS A 70 3.81 12.72 6.10
C LYS A 70 2.85 11.72 5.46
N MET A 71 2.89 10.47 5.87
CA MET A 71 2.14 9.37 5.26
C MET A 71 1.43 8.58 6.34
N ASP A 72 0.16 8.30 6.14
CA ASP A 72 -0.55 7.31 6.96
C ASP A 72 0.10 5.92 6.79
N LEU A 73 -0.09 5.06 7.77
CA LEU A 73 0.54 3.75 7.84
C LEU A 73 0.21 2.86 6.63
N PHE A 74 -1.01 2.99 6.05
CA PHE A 74 -1.37 2.22 4.85
C PHE A 74 -0.50 2.57 3.64
N ILE A 75 -0.06 3.83 3.50
CA ILE A 75 0.86 4.25 2.44
C ILE A 75 2.23 3.62 2.68
N GLN A 76 2.72 3.65 3.92
CA GLN A 76 4.01 3.05 4.29
C GLN A 76 4.03 1.54 4.00
N TYR A 77 2.97 0.82 4.35
CA TYR A 77 2.83 -0.60 4.02
C TYR A 77 2.79 -0.85 2.50
N GLY A 78 2.04 -0.03 1.78
CA GLY A 78 1.94 -0.16 0.33
C GLY A 78 3.25 0.11 -0.39
N ILE A 79 4.04 1.11 0.07
CA ILE A 79 5.38 1.39 -0.44
C ILE A 79 6.31 0.21 -0.15
N ALA A 80 6.35 -0.28 1.09
CA ALA A 80 7.22 -1.38 1.47
C ALA A 80 6.94 -2.66 0.65
N ALA A 81 5.68 -3.04 0.50
CA ALA A 81 5.31 -4.18 -0.34
C ALA A 81 5.64 -3.93 -1.83
N GLY A 82 5.44 -2.70 -2.32
CA GLY A 82 5.78 -2.32 -3.69
C GLY A 82 7.28 -2.39 -3.95
N MET A 83 8.10 -1.92 -3.03
CA MET A 83 9.57 -2.00 -3.13
C MET A 83 10.07 -3.45 -3.12
N GLN A 84 9.52 -4.30 -2.25
CA GLN A 84 9.83 -5.74 -2.26
C GLN A 84 9.49 -6.37 -3.62
N ALA A 85 8.32 -6.07 -4.17
CA ALA A 85 7.90 -6.61 -5.47
C ALA A 85 8.79 -6.13 -6.63
N MET A 86 9.23 -4.87 -6.61
CA MET A 86 10.16 -4.33 -7.61
C MET A 86 11.53 -5.01 -7.52
N GLN A 87 12.03 -5.22 -6.31
CA GLN A 87 13.29 -5.91 -6.06
C GLN A 87 13.22 -7.38 -6.49
N ASP A 88 12.17 -8.10 -6.13
CA ASP A 88 11.98 -9.50 -6.49
C ASP A 88 11.82 -9.68 -8.00
N ALA A 89 11.16 -8.72 -8.68
CA ALA A 89 11.06 -8.73 -10.14
C ALA A 89 12.38 -8.43 -10.87
N GLY A 90 13.39 -7.90 -10.19
CA GLY A 90 14.62 -7.39 -10.81
C GLY A 90 14.34 -6.29 -11.85
N LEU A 91 13.26 -5.52 -11.66
CA LEU A 91 12.80 -4.54 -12.65
C LEU A 91 13.54 -3.22 -12.48
N GLU A 92 14.36 -2.87 -13.44
CA GLU A 92 15.00 -1.55 -13.54
C GLU A 92 14.20 -0.63 -14.46
N ILE A 93 13.96 0.59 -13.99
CA ILE A 93 13.27 1.63 -14.76
C ILE A 93 14.30 2.57 -15.35
N THR A 94 14.26 2.68 -16.68
CA THR A 94 15.17 3.50 -17.49
C THR A 94 14.37 4.50 -18.31
N GLU A 95 15.01 5.50 -18.89
CA GLU A 95 14.39 6.43 -19.84
C GLU A 95 13.64 5.71 -20.98
N ALA A 96 14.19 4.58 -21.45
CA ALA A 96 13.63 3.82 -22.58
C ALA A 96 12.33 3.06 -22.22
N ASN A 97 12.12 2.70 -20.96
CA ASN A 97 10.96 1.89 -20.55
C ASN A 97 9.99 2.61 -19.59
N ALA A 98 10.38 3.74 -19.00
CA ALA A 98 9.60 4.44 -17.99
C ALA A 98 8.16 4.76 -18.41
N SER A 99 7.94 5.15 -19.67
CA SER A 99 6.59 5.45 -20.21
C SER A 99 5.69 4.22 -20.34
N ARG A 100 6.26 3.03 -20.31
CA ARG A 100 5.54 1.75 -20.39
C ARG A 100 5.30 1.10 -19.03
N ILE A 101 5.86 1.68 -17.97
CA ILE A 101 5.75 1.14 -16.60
C ILE A 101 4.92 2.12 -15.78
N GLY A 102 3.82 1.62 -15.24
CA GLY A 102 2.91 2.37 -14.40
C GLY A 102 2.61 1.63 -13.10
N ALA A 103 1.88 2.30 -12.22
CA ALA A 103 1.42 1.72 -10.96
C ALA A 103 -0.10 1.56 -10.96
N ALA A 104 -0.59 0.41 -10.50
CA ALA A 104 -1.99 0.16 -10.30
C ALA A 104 -2.17 -0.48 -8.92
N ILE A 105 -2.66 0.29 -7.94
CA ILE A 105 -2.71 -0.11 -6.53
C ILE A 105 -4.08 0.21 -5.96
N GLY A 106 -4.66 -0.76 -5.24
CA GLY A 106 -5.93 -0.59 -4.57
C GLY A 106 -5.76 -0.42 -3.06
N SER A 107 -6.64 0.39 -2.46
CA SER A 107 -6.78 0.52 -1.02
C SER A 107 -8.27 0.56 -0.67
N GLY A 108 -8.68 -0.14 0.39
CA GLY A 108 -10.09 -0.24 0.78
C GLY A 108 -10.66 1.08 1.30
N ILE A 109 -9.90 1.82 2.12
CA ILE A 109 -10.37 3.00 2.85
C ILE A 109 -9.39 4.17 2.73
N GLY A 110 -8.08 3.91 2.68
CA GLY A 110 -7.05 4.93 2.80
C GLY A 110 -6.66 5.20 4.25
N GLY A 111 -6.25 6.41 4.58
CA GLY A 111 -5.68 6.81 5.86
C GLY A 111 -6.70 7.16 6.93
N LEU A 112 -7.49 6.20 7.40
CA LEU A 112 -8.54 6.44 8.41
C LEU A 112 -7.96 7.00 9.72
N GLY A 113 -6.82 6.49 10.17
CA GLY A 113 -6.20 6.94 11.42
C GLY A 113 -5.82 8.43 11.39
N LEU A 114 -5.18 8.88 10.31
CA LEU A 114 -4.84 10.30 10.16
C LEU A 114 -6.09 11.18 9.92
N ILE A 115 -7.17 10.65 9.35
CA ILE A 115 -8.44 11.38 9.24
C ILE A 115 -9.00 11.64 10.64
N GLU A 116 -9.04 10.64 11.51
CA GLU A 116 -9.52 10.78 12.89
C GLU A 116 -8.65 11.75 13.72
N GLU A 117 -7.33 11.65 13.59
CA GLU A 117 -6.38 12.52 14.26
C GLU A 117 -6.55 13.99 13.83
N ASN A 118 -6.64 14.26 12.53
CA ASN A 118 -6.84 15.61 12.02
C ASN A 118 -8.23 16.16 12.36
N HIS A 119 -9.27 15.32 12.38
CA HIS A 119 -10.59 15.71 12.85
C HIS A 119 -10.55 16.11 14.34
N SER A 120 -9.91 15.31 15.18
CA SER A 120 -9.74 15.62 16.60
C SER A 120 -8.94 16.92 16.80
N SER A 121 -7.91 17.14 16.01
CA SER A 121 -7.12 18.37 16.01
C SER A 121 -7.94 19.59 15.61
N LEU A 122 -8.82 19.44 14.61
CA LEU A 122 -9.75 20.49 14.19
C LEU A 122 -10.73 20.87 15.30
N VAL A 123 -11.36 19.86 15.91
CA VAL A 123 -12.39 20.08 16.96
C VAL A 123 -11.78 20.73 18.21
N ASN A 124 -10.59 20.26 18.63
CA ASN A 124 -9.96 20.72 19.86
C ASN A 124 -9.12 21.99 19.70
N GLY A 125 -8.63 22.29 18.51
CA GLY A 125 -7.65 23.38 18.30
C GLY A 125 -7.93 24.29 17.12
N GLY A 126 -9.01 24.05 16.38
CA GLY A 126 -9.42 24.84 15.22
C GLY A 126 -8.63 24.56 13.94
N PRO A 127 -9.00 25.22 12.83
CA PRO A 127 -8.50 24.87 11.48
C PRO A 127 -7.00 25.02 11.31
N ARG A 128 -6.32 25.85 12.11
CA ARG A 128 -4.86 26.00 12.06
C ARG A 128 -4.08 24.78 12.56
N LYS A 129 -4.76 23.83 13.20
CA LYS A 129 -4.16 22.59 13.71
C LYS A 129 -4.20 21.44 12.72
N ILE A 130 -4.90 21.59 11.59
CA ILE A 130 -4.92 20.60 10.52
C ILE A 130 -3.55 20.56 9.85
N SER A 131 -3.02 19.36 9.65
CA SER A 131 -1.76 19.17 8.94
C SER A 131 -1.86 19.66 7.48
N PRO A 132 -0.88 20.40 6.94
CA PRO A 132 -0.83 20.74 5.53
C PRO A 132 -0.66 19.48 4.64
N PHE A 133 -0.21 18.37 5.21
CA PHE A 133 -0.10 17.08 4.54
C PHE A 133 -1.35 16.21 4.69
N PHE A 134 -2.42 16.70 5.33
CA PHE A 134 -3.62 15.90 5.62
C PHE A 134 -4.15 15.17 4.38
N VAL A 135 -4.43 15.90 3.30
CA VAL A 135 -4.98 15.28 2.09
C VAL A 135 -4.00 14.28 1.47
N PRO A 136 -2.75 14.63 1.13
CA PRO A 136 -1.82 13.69 0.51
C PRO A 136 -1.43 12.52 1.43
N SER A 137 -1.59 12.64 2.74
CA SER A 137 -1.31 11.54 3.67
C SER A 137 -2.43 10.51 3.79
N THR A 138 -3.65 10.81 3.31
CA THR A 138 -4.83 9.98 3.58
C THR A 138 -5.50 9.38 2.36
N ILE A 139 -5.30 9.97 1.15
CA ILE A 139 -6.01 9.54 -0.06
C ILE A 139 -5.42 8.27 -0.66
N VAL A 140 -6.29 7.40 -1.16
CA VAL A 140 -5.98 6.03 -1.59
C VAL A 140 -4.98 5.91 -2.74
N ASN A 141 -4.86 6.95 -3.59
CA ASN A 141 -3.97 6.93 -4.74
C ASN A 141 -2.49 7.23 -4.40
N MET A 142 -2.20 7.61 -3.16
CA MET A 142 -0.84 8.05 -2.83
C MET A 142 0.17 6.93 -2.72
N ILE A 143 -0.24 5.67 -2.51
CA ILE A 143 0.70 4.54 -2.63
C ILE A 143 1.26 4.49 -4.06
N ALA A 144 0.37 4.50 -5.06
CA ALA A 144 0.77 4.51 -6.47
C ALA A 144 1.58 5.77 -6.81
N GLY A 145 1.14 6.94 -6.31
CA GLY A 145 1.83 8.21 -6.52
C GLY A 145 3.27 8.21 -5.98
N HIS A 146 3.48 7.75 -4.76
CA HIS A 146 4.82 7.67 -4.18
C HIS A 146 5.72 6.70 -4.93
N LEU A 147 5.23 5.49 -5.25
CA LEU A 147 6.02 4.52 -6.01
C LEU A 147 6.39 5.04 -7.41
N THR A 148 5.48 5.69 -8.11
CA THR A 148 5.78 6.28 -9.43
C THR A 148 6.84 7.37 -9.35
N ILE A 149 6.81 8.21 -8.30
CA ILE A 149 7.84 9.23 -8.06
C ILE A 149 9.18 8.59 -7.70
N MET A 150 9.18 7.63 -6.77
CA MET A 150 10.42 6.98 -6.28
C MET A 150 11.18 6.25 -7.38
N TYR A 151 10.45 5.58 -8.27
CA TYR A 151 11.04 4.77 -9.34
C TYR A 151 11.08 5.46 -10.71
N GLY A 152 10.53 6.67 -10.85
CA GLY A 152 10.49 7.39 -12.13
C GLY A 152 9.55 6.76 -13.16
N MET A 153 8.50 6.07 -12.72
CA MET A 153 7.49 5.51 -13.61
C MET A 153 6.69 6.61 -14.30
N ARG A 154 6.52 6.53 -15.61
CA ARG A 154 5.79 7.54 -16.41
C ARG A 154 4.57 6.96 -17.13
N GLY A 155 4.28 5.67 -16.94
CA GLY A 155 3.08 5.02 -17.43
C GLY A 155 1.85 5.36 -16.57
N PRO A 156 0.67 4.77 -16.87
CA PRO A 156 -0.56 5.04 -16.14
C PRO A 156 -0.43 4.77 -14.63
N SER A 157 -0.94 5.71 -13.83
CA SER A 157 -1.08 5.56 -12.37
C SER A 157 -2.56 5.51 -12.02
N ILE A 158 -3.01 4.36 -11.50
CA ILE A 158 -4.43 4.07 -11.25
C ILE A 158 -4.61 3.57 -9.84
N SER A 159 -5.65 4.06 -9.17
CA SER A 159 -6.06 3.54 -7.87
C SER A 159 -7.53 3.18 -7.86
N ILE A 160 -7.84 2.10 -7.15
CA ILE A 160 -9.20 1.56 -7.02
C ILE A 160 -9.49 1.32 -5.55
N ALA A 161 -10.72 1.65 -5.16
CA ALA A 161 -11.26 1.35 -3.85
C ALA A 161 -12.57 0.56 -4.01
N THR A 162 -12.52 -0.74 -3.79
CA THR A 162 -13.65 -1.67 -3.78
C THR A 162 -13.63 -2.51 -2.50
N ALA A 163 -13.37 -1.86 -1.36
CA ALA A 163 -13.24 -2.48 -0.05
C ALA A 163 -12.25 -3.66 -0.07
N CYS A 164 -12.61 -4.81 0.51
CA CYS A 164 -11.76 -6.00 0.59
C CYS A 164 -11.36 -6.58 -0.79
N THR A 165 -12.10 -6.26 -1.86
CA THR A 165 -11.83 -6.75 -3.21
C THR A 165 -10.91 -5.83 -4.02
N SER A 166 -10.40 -4.72 -3.45
CA SER A 166 -9.58 -3.75 -4.18
C SER A 166 -8.39 -4.39 -4.91
N ALA A 167 -7.68 -5.31 -4.25
CA ALA A 167 -6.55 -6.01 -4.85
C ALA A 167 -6.96 -6.94 -6.01
N CYS A 168 -8.07 -7.65 -5.86
CA CYS A 168 -8.61 -8.53 -6.92
C CYS A 168 -9.10 -7.70 -8.11
N THR A 169 -9.82 -6.61 -7.86
CA THR A 169 -10.37 -5.73 -8.89
C THR A 169 -9.24 -5.13 -9.74
N ILE A 170 -8.18 -4.59 -9.11
CA ILE A 170 -7.05 -4.00 -9.83
C ILE A 170 -6.28 -5.05 -10.63
N SER A 171 -6.14 -6.26 -10.09
CA SER A 171 -5.48 -7.37 -10.79
C SER A 171 -6.27 -7.84 -12.01
N ALA A 172 -7.60 -7.89 -11.91
CA ALA A 172 -8.47 -8.20 -13.03
C ALA A 172 -8.45 -7.12 -14.12
N MET A 173 -8.45 -5.84 -13.72
CA MET A 173 -8.37 -4.71 -14.67
C MET A 173 -7.06 -4.70 -15.44
N ARG A 174 -5.93 -5.07 -14.84
CA ARG A 174 -4.65 -5.22 -15.55
C ARG A 174 -4.73 -6.18 -16.72
N ARG A 175 -5.50 -7.27 -16.59
CA ARG A 175 -5.70 -8.25 -17.70
C ARG A 175 -6.52 -7.68 -18.87
N VAL A 176 -7.41 -6.74 -18.60
CA VAL A 176 -8.34 -6.20 -19.59
C VAL A 176 -7.81 -4.89 -20.20
N SER A 177 -7.26 -4.00 -19.38
CA SER A 177 -6.95 -2.61 -19.77
C SER A 177 -5.58 -2.42 -20.40
N LEU A 178 -4.59 -3.25 -20.06
CA LEU A 178 -3.23 -3.14 -20.61
C LEU A 178 -3.16 -3.26 -22.15
N PRO A 179 -4.00 -4.08 -22.82
CA PRO A 179 -4.02 -4.12 -24.28
C PRO A 179 -4.55 -2.85 -24.95
N THR A 180 -5.37 -2.08 -24.23
CA THR A 180 -6.11 -0.94 -24.80
C THR A 180 -5.47 0.41 -24.44
N MET A 181 -4.68 0.48 -23.36
CA MET A 181 -4.11 1.73 -22.86
C MET A 181 -2.64 1.97 -23.28
N MET A 182 -1.99 0.96 -23.85
CA MET A 182 -0.61 1.13 -24.36
C MET A 182 -0.62 1.03 -25.88
N PRO A 183 -0.17 2.08 -26.60
CA PRO A 183 0.10 1.95 -28.03
C PRO A 183 1.17 0.89 -28.26
N THR A 184 1.02 0.15 -29.33
CA THR A 184 1.94 -0.90 -29.81
C THR A 184 3.32 -0.33 -30.10
#